data_c9407f216dbed7be18476303bdca58af
#
_entry.id   c9407f216dbed7be18476303bdca58af
#
_cell.length_a   1.000
_cell.length_b   1.000
_cell.length_c   1.000
_cell.angle_alpha   90.00
_cell.angle_beta   90.00
_cell.angle_gamma   90.00
#
_symmetry.space_group_name_H-M   'P 1'
#
loop_
_entity.id
_entity.type
_entity.pdbx_description
1 polymer ?
#
loop_
_entity_poly.entity_id
_entity_poly.type
_entity_poly.pdbx_seq_one_letter_code
_entity_poly.pdbx_strand_id
1 'polypeptide(L)'
;MLGGCAQPPRLPPESAALPARVELRDVPFFPQEAYQCGPAALATMLGQRGLALTPGQLKDEVFIPGREGSLQLEMVAAARRHGMLVYPLQGGLESVLEEVAAGNPVLVLQNQAFSWWPRWHFAVVVGFDRERRELVLRSGITRRWVTDFTSFESTWKRSGRWAVLTLPGDRLPATAAAVPWLKAASDSEETGHPKVARRAYEEAVRRWPEDAFAWFALGNSRYAAGDSAAAEQAMLTSVERRVDFAAGWFNLSQLLAERGCAAPARQAQACARALQPG
;
A
#
# COMPACT_ATOMS: atom_id res chain seq x y z
N MET A 1 -23.03 -9.71 36.95
CA MET A 1 -22.34 -8.69 36.11
C MET A 1 -20.91 -9.17 35.87
N LEU A 2 -20.66 -9.80 34.73
CA LEU A 2 -19.31 -10.22 34.32
C LEU A 2 -18.69 -9.05 33.54
N GLY A 3 -17.84 -8.29 34.20
CA GLY A 3 -17.02 -7.27 33.56
C GLY A 3 -16.03 -7.94 32.64
N GLY A 4 -16.33 -7.97 31.35
CA GLY A 4 -15.36 -8.32 30.31
C GLY A 4 -14.33 -7.22 30.19
N CYS A 5 -13.25 -7.29 30.97
CA CYS A 5 -12.08 -6.44 30.77
C CYS A 5 -11.53 -6.75 29.38
N ALA A 6 -11.67 -5.81 28.43
CA ALA A 6 -10.99 -5.91 27.16
C ALA A 6 -9.47 -6.02 27.44
N GLN A 7 -8.88 -7.17 27.10
CA GLN A 7 -7.44 -7.31 27.27
C GLN A 7 -6.73 -6.36 26.29
N PRO A 8 -5.73 -5.61 26.78
CA PRO A 8 -4.96 -4.74 25.91
C PRO A 8 -4.26 -5.56 24.83
N PRO A 9 -4.14 -5.04 23.59
CA PRO A 9 -3.46 -5.73 22.50
C PRO A 9 -2.04 -6.10 22.96
N ARG A 10 -1.69 -7.39 22.82
CA ARG A 10 -0.32 -7.86 23.08
C ARG A 10 0.52 -7.55 21.85
N LEU A 11 1.57 -6.79 22.05
CA LEU A 11 2.57 -6.61 21.00
C LEU A 11 3.45 -7.86 20.93
N PRO A 12 3.78 -8.37 19.74
CA PRO A 12 4.68 -9.50 19.59
C PRO A 12 6.10 -9.16 20.09
N PRO A 13 6.93 -10.16 20.40
CA PRO A 13 8.31 -9.95 20.87
C PRO A 13 9.17 -9.10 19.91
N GLU A 14 8.97 -9.22 18.59
CA GLU A 14 9.70 -8.46 17.57
C GLU A 14 9.51 -6.95 17.74
N SER A 15 8.37 -6.50 18.22
CA SER A 15 8.17 -5.08 18.50
C SER A 15 9.09 -4.53 19.60
N ALA A 16 9.78 -5.40 20.34
CA ALA A 16 10.76 -4.98 21.34
C ALA A 16 11.96 -4.24 20.72
N ALA A 17 12.28 -4.49 19.46
CA ALA A 17 13.36 -3.81 18.73
C ALA A 17 12.98 -2.37 18.30
N LEU A 18 11.70 -1.99 18.33
CA LEU A 18 11.27 -0.65 17.98
C LEU A 18 11.63 0.37 19.06
N PRO A 19 11.88 1.64 18.70
CA PRO A 19 12.08 2.72 19.66
C PRO A 19 10.95 2.79 20.70
N ALA A 20 11.26 3.21 21.92
CA ALA A 20 10.23 3.38 22.96
C ALA A 20 9.18 4.41 22.56
N ARG A 21 9.61 5.46 21.84
CA ARG A 21 8.74 6.55 21.39
C ARG A 21 9.16 7.08 20.03
N VAL A 22 8.17 7.34 19.16
CA VAL A 22 8.34 8.02 17.87
C VAL A 22 7.23 9.04 17.68
N GLU A 23 7.52 10.18 17.10
CA GLU A 23 6.52 11.15 16.66
C GLU A 23 7.00 11.87 15.40
N LEU A 24 6.28 11.69 14.28
CA LEU A 24 6.52 12.33 12.99
C LEU A 24 5.94 13.75 13.00
N ARG A 25 6.69 14.70 13.58
CA ARG A 25 6.21 16.06 13.84
C ARG A 25 5.96 16.88 12.60
N ASP A 26 6.72 16.58 11.52
CA ASP A 26 6.66 17.31 10.25
C ASP A 26 5.53 16.85 9.34
N VAL A 27 4.77 15.80 9.74
CA VAL A 27 3.56 15.39 9.04
C VAL A 27 2.54 16.52 9.10
N PRO A 28 2.07 17.04 7.95
CA PRO A 28 1.11 18.12 7.88
C PRO A 28 -0.16 17.83 8.69
N PHE A 29 -0.86 18.89 9.06
CA PHE A 29 -2.15 18.78 9.68
C PHE A 29 -3.12 19.78 9.06
N PHE A 30 -4.27 19.27 8.67
CA PHE A 30 -5.39 20.06 8.17
C PHE A 30 -6.57 19.86 9.12
N PRO A 31 -7.01 20.89 9.85
CA PRO A 31 -8.20 20.80 10.69
C PRO A 31 -9.40 20.49 9.81
N GLN A 32 -10.25 19.58 10.28
CA GLN A 32 -11.41 19.10 9.52
C GLN A 32 -12.61 20.02 9.76
N GLU A 33 -13.25 20.42 8.68
CA GLU A 33 -14.64 20.88 8.71
C GLU A 33 -15.60 19.68 8.81
N ALA A 34 -16.88 19.94 9.03
CA ALA A 34 -17.89 18.89 9.12
C ALA A 34 -17.83 17.98 7.89
N TYR A 35 -17.83 16.66 8.10
CA TYR A 35 -17.82 15.61 7.08
C TYR A 35 -16.57 15.53 6.16
N GLN A 36 -15.51 16.28 6.45
CA GLN A 36 -14.30 16.34 5.61
C GLN A 36 -13.11 15.53 6.15
N CYS A 37 -13.36 14.47 6.94
CA CYS A 37 -12.27 13.64 7.46
C CYS A 37 -11.44 12.97 6.35
N GLY A 38 -12.06 12.52 5.27
CA GLY A 38 -11.36 11.93 4.11
C GLY A 38 -10.42 12.91 3.43
N PRO A 39 -10.91 14.04 2.89
CA PRO A 39 -10.06 15.03 2.24
C PRO A 39 -8.89 15.51 3.11
N ALA A 40 -9.14 15.80 4.40
CA ALA A 40 -8.11 16.28 5.31
C ALA A 40 -7.03 15.21 5.61
N ALA A 41 -7.46 13.96 5.85
CA ALA A 41 -6.54 12.85 6.07
C ALA A 41 -5.71 12.55 4.82
N LEU A 42 -6.32 12.59 3.64
CA LEU A 42 -5.60 12.38 2.38
C LEU A 42 -4.61 13.53 2.10
N ALA A 43 -4.99 14.78 2.31
CA ALA A 43 -4.08 15.92 2.20
C ALA A 43 -2.88 15.78 3.14
N THR A 44 -3.10 15.28 4.35
CA THR A 44 -2.04 14.98 5.31
C THR A 44 -1.07 13.93 4.77
N MET A 45 -1.57 12.82 4.21
CA MET A 45 -0.75 11.75 3.64
C MET A 45 0.05 12.21 2.41
N LEU A 46 -0.60 12.93 1.49
CA LEU A 46 0.03 13.44 0.27
C LEU A 46 1.02 14.56 0.57
N GLY A 47 0.69 15.45 1.51
CA GLY A 47 1.58 16.52 1.97
C GLY A 47 2.87 16.00 2.59
N GLN A 48 2.83 14.89 3.31
CA GLN A 48 4.04 14.20 3.81
C GLN A 48 4.95 13.72 2.67
N ARG A 49 4.43 13.52 1.47
CA ARG A 49 5.19 13.14 0.27
C ARG A 49 5.59 14.34 -0.61
N GLY A 50 5.42 15.57 -0.08
CA GLY A 50 5.79 16.80 -0.77
C GLY A 50 4.74 17.31 -1.77
N LEU A 51 3.55 16.72 -1.81
CA LEU A 51 2.45 17.19 -2.64
C LEU A 51 1.66 18.27 -1.90
N ALA A 52 1.75 19.51 -2.33
CA ALA A 52 1.08 20.65 -1.70
C ALA A 52 -0.40 20.72 -2.08
N LEU A 53 -1.18 19.73 -1.64
CA LEU A 53 -2.62 19.63 -1.87
C LEU A 53 -3.40 19.97 -0.60
N THR A 54 -4.44 20.77 -0.75
CA THR A 54 -5.34 21.15 0.33
C THR A 54 -6.56 20.21 0.39
N PRO A 55 -7.23 20.09 1.55
CA PRO A 55 -8.48 19.34 1.65
C PRO A 55 -9.56 19.84 0.68
N GLY A 56 -9.63 21.15 0.41
CA GLY A 56 -10.58 21.74 -0.53
C GLY A 56 -10.37 21.23 -1.96
N GLN A 57 -9.12 21.08 -2.40
CA GLN A 57 -8.79 20.54 -3.72
C GLN A 57 -9.12 19.04 -3.85
N LEU A 58 -8.96 18.29 -2.76
CA LEU A 58 -9.25 16.85 -2.75
C LEU A 58 -10.73 16.53 -2.49
N LYS A 59 -11.52 17.50 -2.04
CA LYS A 59 -12.92 17.29 -1.68
C LYS A 59 -13.71 16.71 -2.84
N ASP A 60 -13.59 17.30 -4.02
CA ASP A 60 -14.35 16.86 -5.21
C ASP A 60 -13.92 15.48 -5.71
N GLU A 61 -12.75 15.00 -5.28
CA GLU A 61 -12.21 13.69 -5.65
C GLU A 61 -12.63 12.56 -4.71
N VAL A 62 -12.87 12.85 -3.44
CA VAL A 62 -13.08 11.81 -2.43
C VAL A 62 -14.34 11.96 -1.60
N PHE A 63 -15.02 13.12 -1.65
CA PHE A 63 -16.24 13.35 -0.90
C PHE A 63 -17.47 12.94 -1.70
N ILE A 64 -18.34 12.14 -1.09
CA ILE A 64 -19.58 11.67 -1.69
C ILE A 64 -20.74 12.40 -0.99
N PRO A 65 -21.40 13.39 -1.64
CA PRO A 65 -22.45 14.21 -1.01
C PRO A 65 -23.59 13.38 -0.42
N GLY A 66 -24.06 12.37 -1.14
CA GLY A 66 -25.15 11.51 -0.69
C GLY A 66 -24.83 10.60 0.50
N ARG A 67 -23.54 10.52 0.90
CA ARG A 67 -23.06 9.76 2.07
C ARG A 67 -22.46 10.65 3.15
N GLU A 68 -22.42 11.94 2.93
CA GLU A 68 -21.80 12.93 3.83
C GLU A 68 -20.39 12.48 4.30
N GLY A 69 -19.58 11.91 3.37
CA GLY A 69 -18.29 11.36 3.71
C GLY A 69 -17.52 10.80 2.52
N SER A 70 -16.41 10.14 2.81
CA SER A 70 -15.54 9.46 1.84
C SER A 70 -15.54 7.97 2.06
N LEU A 71 -15.36 7.18 1.00
CA LEU A 71 -15.11 5.75 1.09
C LEU A 71 -13.62 5.44 0.90
N GLN A 72 -13.20 4.26 1.33
CA GLN A 72 -11.82 3.80 1.16
C GLN A 72 -11.40 3.77 -0.30
N LEU A 73 -12.32 3.38 -1.21
CA LEU A 73 -12.05 3.26 -2.64
C LEU A 73 -11.70 4.62 -3.27
N GLU A 74 -12.45 5.67 -2.95
CA GLU A 74 -12.19 7.03 -3.43
C GLU A 74 -10.87 7.57 -2.87
N MET A 75 -10.56 7.29 -1.61
CA MET A 75 -9.28 7.68 -0.99
C MET A 75 -8.09 7.04 -1.71
N VAL A 76 -8.20 5.74 -2.02
CA VAL A 76 -7.17 4.98 -2.75
C VAL A 76 -7.06 5.50 -4.19
N ALA A 77 -8.18 5.69 -4.88
CA ALA A 77 -8.20 6.19 -6.26
C ALA A 77 -7.59 7.60 -6.37
N ALA A 78 -7.94 8.50 -5.46
CA ALA A 78 -7.37 9.84 -5.43
C ALA A 78 -5.86 9.82 -5.16
N ALA A 79 -5.38 9.04 -4.19
CA ALA A 79 -3.95 8.91 -3.95
C ALA A 79 -3.19 8.43 -5.20
N ARG A 80 -3.75 7.46 -5.94
CA ARG A 80 -3.19 6.97 -7.21
C ARG A 80 -3.18 8.05 -8.29
N ARG A 81 -4.27 8.81 -8.47
CA ARG A 81 -4.32 9.95 -9.42
C ARG A 81 -3.21 10.96 -9.18
N HIS A 82 -2.80 11.14 -7.93
CA HIS A 82 -1.68 11.99 -7.56
C HIS A 82 -0.32 11.26 -7.58
N GLY A 83 -0.22 10.12 -8.29
CA GLY A 83 1.03 9.41 -8.53
C GLY A 83 1.60 8.66 -7.35
N MET A 84 0.78 8.36 -6.34
CA MET A 84 1.20 7.54 -5.21
C MET A 84 0.82 6.07 -5.41
N LEU A 85 1.72 5.18 -5.06
CA LEU A 85 1.42 3.78 -4.84
C LEU A 85 0.71 3.67 -3.49
N VAL A 86 -0.42 2.98 -3.45
CA VAL A 86 -1.18 2.77 -2.22
C VAL A 86 -0.96 1.34 -1.75
N TYR A 87 -0.19 1.19 -0.67
CA TYR A 87 0.14 -0.10 -0.10
C TYR A 87 -0.83 -0.44 1.04
N PRO A 88 -1.62 -1.53 0.92
CA PRO A 88 -2.49 -1.97 2.00
C PRO A 88 -1.65 -2.55 3.13
N LEU A 89 -1.74 -1.95 4.32
CA LEU A 89 -1.02 -2.44 5.48
C LEU A 89 -1.70 -3.71 5.99
N GLN A 90 -0.93 -4.77 6.09
CA GLN A 90 -1.37 -6.04 6.66
C GLN A 90 -0.86 -6.19 8.08
N GLY A 91 -1.51 -7.05 8.86
CA GLY A 91 -1.13 -7.30 10.24
C GLY A 91 -1.97 -6.52 11.25
N GLY A 92 -1.39 -6.29 12.41
CA GLY A 92 -2.05 -5.65 13.54
C GLY A 92 -1.45 -4.29 13.90
N LEU A 93 -1.60 -3.93 15.15
CA LEU A 93 -1.05 -2.69 15.68
C LEU A 93 0.48 -2.60 15.52
N GLU A 94 1.18 -3.72 15.63
CA GLU A 94 2.64 -3.82 15.46
C GLU A 94 3.09 -3.28 14.10
N SER A 95 2.41 -3.64 13.00
CA SER A 95 2.73 -3.15 11.66
C SER A 95 2.55 -1.63 11.55
N VAL A 96 1.56 -1.07 12.23
CA VAL A 96 1.39 0.39 12.33
C VAL A 96 2.58 1.03 13.03
N LEU A 97 3.06 0.43 14.14
CA LEU A 97 4.22 0.96 14.88
C LEU A 97 5.50 0.85 14.05
N GLU A 98 5.72 -0.25 13.33
CA GLU A 98 6.86 -0.45 12.45
C GLU A 98 6.92 0.61 11.35
N GLU A 99 5.80 0.88 10.68
CA GLU A 99 5.74 1.91 9.64
C GLU A 99 5.99 3.32 10.19
N VAL A 100 5.39 3.65 11.32
CA VAL A 100 5.63 4.94 11.99
C VAL A 100 7.08 5.07 12.44
N ALA A 101 7.69 4.00 12.95
CA ALA A 101 9.11 3.99 13.32
C ALA A 101 10.02 4.18 12.10
N ALA A 102 9.62 3.69 10.93
CA ALA A 102 10.31 3.89 9.66
C ALA A 102 10.03 5.25 8.99
N GLY A 103 9.28 6.14 9.65
CA GLY A 103 8.96 7.48 9.14
C GLY A 103 7.77 7.53 8.19
N ASN A 104 6.95 6.48 8.14
CA ASN A 104 5.75 6.41 7.33
C ASN A 104 4.51 6.67 8.18
N PRO A 105 3.77 7.79 7.98
CA PRO A 105 2.46 7.94 8.58
C PRO A 105 1.50 6.92 7.99
N VAL A 106 0.52 6.46 8.78
CA VAL A 106 -0.44 5.43 8.39
C VAL A 106 -1.84 6.02 8.35
N LEU A 107 -2.50 5.98 7.19
CA LEU A 107 -3.90 6.34 7.05
C LEU A 107 -4.76 5.18 7.52
N VAL A 108 -5.64 5.44 8.46
CA VAL A 108 -6.54 4.44 9.06
C VAL A 108 -8.00 4.85 8.94
N LEU A 109 -8.89 3.87 8.87
CA LEU A 109 -10.32 4.06 9.05
C LEU A 109 -10.73 3.50 10.41
N GLN A 110 -11.50 4.25 11.16
CA GLN A 110 -12.05 3.84 12.45
C GLN A 110 -13.58 3.90 12.43
N ASN A 111 -14.23 2.99 13.14
CA ASN A 111 -15.62 3.14 13.50
C ASN A 111 -15.70 3.60 14.97
N GLN A 112 -15.98 4.88 15.16
CA GLN A 112 -16.02 5.53 16.49
C GLN A 112 -17.31 5.25 17.27
N ALA A 113 -18.26 4.51 16.70
CA ALA A 113 -19.53 4.16 17.34
C ALA A 113 -19.77 2.63 17.34
N PHE A 114 -21.02 2.21 17.35
CA PHE A 114 -21.39 0.79 17.41
C PHE A 114 -21.36 0.14 16.01
N SER A 115 -21.21 -1.19 15.95
CA SER A 115 -21.21 -1.91 14.68
C SER A 115 -22.55 -1.82 13.93
N TRP A 116 -23.66 -1.69 14.64
CA TRP A 116 -25.02 -1.53 14.10
C TRP A 116 -25.40 -0.07 13.79
N TRP A 117 -24.62 0.92 14.30
CA TRP A 117 -24.76 2.35 14.01
C TRP A 117 -23.36 2.94 13.83
N PRO A 118 -22.70 2.73 12.68
CA PRO A 118 -21.30 3.12 12.48
C PRO A 118 -21.13 4.63 12.36
N ARG A 119 -20.06 5.15 12.95
CA ARG A 119 -19.55 6.49 12.73
C ARG A 119 -18.13 6.39 12.18
N TRP A 120 -18.03 6.40 10.86
CA TRP A 120 -16.77 6.26 10.17
C TRP A 120 -15.91 7.51 10.29
N HIS A 121 -14.62 7.31 10.51
CA HIS A 121 -13.68 8.40 10.70
C HIS A 121 -12.30 8.02 10.17
N PHE A 122 -11.77 8.83 9.22
CA PHE A 122 -10.39 8.74 8.76
C PHE A 122 -9.47 9.54 9.67
N ALA A 123 -8.35 8.95 10.04
CA ALA A 123 -7.28 9.57 10.80
C ALA A 123 -5.92 9.12 10.29
N VAL A 124 -4.86 9.85 10.64
CA VAL A 124 -3.49 9.50 10.29
C VAL A 124 -2.68 9.27 11.54
N VAL A 125 -2.17 8.05 11.73
CA VAL A 125 -1.26 7.71 12.82
C VAL A 125 0.11 8.29 12.48
N VAL A 126 0.67 9.09 13.38
CA VAL A 126 1.93 9.81 13.19
C VAL A 126 2.92 9.59 14.33
N GLY A 127 2.57 8.82 15.35
CA GLY A 127 3.46 8.57 16.47
C GLY A 127 2.92 7.54 17.43
N PHE A 128 3.79 7.11 18.33
CA PHE A 128 3.48 6.21 19.42
C PHE A 128 4.40 6.41 20.62
N ASP A 129 3.92 5.98 21.79
CA ASP A 129 4.68 5.78 23.00
C ASP A 129 4.35 4.37 23.53
N ARG A 130 5.35 3.47 23.45
CA ARG A 130 5.16 2.05 23.82
C ARG A 130 5.05 1.84 25.33
N GLU A 131 5.75 2.64 26.10
CA GLU A 131 5.73 2.55 27.58
C GLU A 131 4.38 2.98 28.12
N ARG A 132 3.82 4.08 27.57
CA ARG A 132 2.48 4.56 27.91
C ARG A 132 1.38 3.82 27.18
N ARG A 133 1.72 3.02 26.16
CA ARG A 133 0.78 2.32 25.28
C ARG A 133 -0.18 3.28 24.57
N GLU A 134 0.36 4.34 24.03
CA GLU A 134 -0.39 5.42 23.37
C GLU A 134 0.01 5.56 21.90
N LEU A 135 -0.95 5.96 21.07
CA LEU A 135 -0.75 6.45 19.71
C LEU A 135 -0.98 7.96 19.63
N VAL A 136 -0.29 8.57 18.69
CA VAL A 136 -0.48 9.98 18.31
C VAL A 136 -1.05 10.03 16.90
N LEU A 137 -2.18 10.70 16.73
CA LEU A 137 -2.87 10.83 15.44
C LEU A 137 -3.08 12.29 15.04
N ARG A 138 -3.16 12.52 13.73
CA ARG A 138 -3.82 13.69 13.14
C ARG A 138 -5.28 13.33 12.97
N SER A 139 -6.19 13.95 13.70
CA SER A 139 -7.59 13.53 13.76
C SER A 139 -8.52 14.69 14.08
N GLY A 140 -9.58 14.86 13.30
CA GLY A 140 -10.58 15.91 13.52
C GLY A 140 -9.97 17.31 13.50
N ILE A 141 -10.26 18.08 14.51
CA ILE A 141 -9.70 19.43 14.71
C ILE A 141 -8.43 19.40 15.57
N THR A 142 -7.95 18.21 15.95
CA THR A 142 -6.84 18.05 16.89
C THR A 142 -5.58 17.57 16.16
N ARG A 143 -4.59 18.47 16.08
CA ARG A 143 -3.28 18.16 15.44
C ARG A 143 -2.56 17.00 16.12
N ARG A 144 -2.71 16.85 17.44
CA ARG A 144 -2.05 15.85 18.24
C ARG A 144 -3.07 15.15 19.14
N TRP A 145 -3.86 14.27 18.53
CA TRP A 145 -4.80 13.42 19.27
C TRP A 145 -4.05 12.22 19.84
N VAL A 146 -4.10 12.07 21.17
CA VAL A 146 -3.50 10.93 21.87
C VAL A 146 -4.61 9.97 22.27
N THR A 147 -4.40 8.68 21.99
CA THR A 147 -5.33 7.61 22.38
C THR A 147 -4.53 6.38 22.84
N ASP A 148 -5.05 5.64 23.80
CA ASP A 148 -4.43 4.38 24.18
C ASP A 148 -4.63 3.28 23.12
N PHE A 149 -3.73 2.28 23.14
CA PHE A 149 -3.74 1.17 22.17
C PHE A 149 -5.05 0.39 22.16
N THR A 150 -5.69 0.20 23.32
CA THR A 150 -6.92 -0.59 23.46
C THR A 150 -8.11 0.14 22.83
N SER A 151 -8.24 1.42 23.08
CA SER A 151 -9.28 2.27 22.52
C SER A 151 -9.11 2.38 20.99
N PHE A 152 -7.87 2.61 20.52
CA PHE A 152 -7.57 2.62 19.09
C PHE A 152 -7.92 1.29 18.43
N GLU A 153 -7.41 0.17 18.96
CA GLU A 153 -7.62 -1.17 18.39
C GLU A 153 -9.12 -1.52 18.36
N SER A 154 -9.87 -1.13 19.37
CA SER A 154 -11.33 -1.35 19.43
C SER A 154 -12.07 -0.64 18.29
N THR A 155 -11.73 0.64 18.01
CA THR A 155 -12.36 1.41 16.93
C THR A 155 -11.88 0.97 15.55
N TRP A 156 -10.61 0.64 15.43
CA TRP A 156 -9.97 0.20 14.20
C TRP A 156 -10.42 -1.22 13.79
N LYS A 157 -10.53 -2.15 14.74
CA LYS A 157 -11.07 -3.50 14.50
C LYS A 157 -12.49 -3.48 13.93
N ARG A 158 -13.33 -2.54 14.38
CA ARG A 158 -14.70 -2.38 13.85
C ARG A 158 -14.75 -1.92 12.39
N SER A 159 -13.65 -1.40 11.84
CA SER A 159 -13.48 -1.07 10.42
C SER A 159 -12.74 -2.15 9.61
N GLY A 160 -12.57 -3.36 10.16
CA GLY A 160 -11.79 -4.42 9.55
C GLY A 160 -10.28 -4.16 9.59
N ARG A 161 -9.80 -3.30 10.48
CA ARG A 161 -8.40 -2.84 10.55
C ARG A 161 -7.89 -2.25 9.24
N TRP A 162 -8.76 -1.55 8.51
CA TRP A 162 -8.33 -0.92 7.27
C TRP A 162 -7.25 0.14 7.53
N ALA A 163 -6.11 -0.04 6.87
CA ALA A 163 -4.99 0.87 6.92
C ALA A 163 -4.21 0.84 5.61
N VAL A 164 -3.69 1.99 5.18
CA VAL A 164 -2.88 2.11 3.97
C VAL A 164 -1.74 3.10 4.16
N LEU A 165 -0.69 2.89 3.37
CA LEU A 165 0.39 3.84 3.15
C LEU A 165 0.25 4.46 1.76
N THR A 166 0.62 5.72 1.62
CA THR A 166 0.86 6.36 0.33
C THR A 166 2.37 6.49 0.14
N LEU A 167 2.90 5.88 -0.90
CA LEU A 167 4.33 5.79 -1.14
C LEU A 167 4.66 6.19 -2.59
N PRO A 168 5.81 6.82 -2.85
CA PRO A 168 6.34 6.84 -4.20
C PRO A 168 6.74 5.41 -4.61
N GLY A 169 6.73 5.12 -5.93
CA GLY A 169 6.99 3.76 -6.42
C GLY A 169 8.41 3.23 -6.14
N ASP A 170 9.33 4.09 -5.76
CA ASP A 170 10.73 3.77 -5.45
C ASP A 170 11.02 3.64 -3.94
N ARG A 171 9.98 3.55 -3.11
CA ARG A 171 10.12 3.44 -1.65
C ARG A 171 9.28 2.30 -1.10
N LEU A 172 9.93 1.23 -0.70
CA LEU A 172 9.29 0.11 0.01
C LEU A 172 8.85 0.52 1.43
N PRO A 173 7.71 0.01 1.92
CA PRO A 173 7.35 0.10 3.32
C PRO A 173 8.27 -0.74 4.19
N ALA A 174 8.34 -0.47 5.49
CA ALA A 174 9.09 -1.28 6.43
C ALA A 174 8.54 -2.71 6.52
N THR A 175 7.23 -2.84 6.42
CA THR A 175 6.47 -4.11 6.44
C THR A 175 6.30 -4.72 5.05
N ALA A 176 7.18 -4.38 4.08
CA ALA A 176 7.04 -4.81 2.70
C ALA A 176 6.99 -6.33 2.55
N ALA A 177 5.96 -6.82 1.86
CA ALA A 177 5.84 -8.19 1.40
C ALA A 177 5.63 -8.20 -0.13
N ALA A 178 6.19 -9.20 -0.83
CA ALA A 178 6.22 -9.23 -2.29
C ALA A 178 4.83 -9.16 -2.92
N VAL A 179 3.91 -10.02 -2.50
CA VAL A 179 2.57 -10.11 -3.09
C VAL A 179 1.76 -8.81 -2.95
N PRO A 180 1.59 -8.22 -1.75
CA PRO A 180 0.86 -6.95 -1.64
C PRO A 180 1.56 -5.78 -2.35
N TRP A 181 2.90 -5.77 -2.41
CA TRP A 181 3.64 -4.75 -3.14
C TRP A 181 3.43 -4.83 -4.64
N LEU A 182 3.58 -6.03 -5.22
CA LEU A 182 3.36 -6.27 -6.64
C LEU A 182 1.90 -5.98 -7.04
N LYS A 183 0.94 -6.34 -6.17
CA LYS A 183 -0.46 -5.99 -6.41
C LYS A 183 -0.67 -4.47 -6.40
N ALA A 184 -0.11 -3.75 -5.44
CA ALA A 184 -0.24 -2.30 -5.40
C ALA A 184 0.39 -1.63 -6.64
N ALA A 185 1.49 -2.19 -7.15
CA ALA A 185 2.11 -1.74 -8.39
C ALA A 185 1.24 -2.03 -9.62
N SER A 186 0.68 -3.24 -9.74
CA SER A 186 -0.27 -3.61 -10.81
C SER A 186 -1.50 -2.71 -10.81
N ASP A 187 -2.10 -2.49 -9.65
CA ASP A 187 -3.25 -1.59 -9.50
C ASP A 187 -2.91 -0.14 -9.95
N SER A 188 -1.67 0.30 -9.71
CA SER A 188 -1.19 1.61 -10.17
C SER A 188 -1.04 1.65 -11.70
N GLU A 189 -0.53 0.57 -12.31
CA GLU A 189 -0.40 0.43 -13.76
C GLU A 189 -1.77 0.42 -14.45
N GLU A 190 -2.71 -0.38 -13.95
CA GLU A 190 -4.07 -0.50 -14.46
C GLU A 190 -4.86 0.82 -14.37
N THR A 191 -4.52 1.67 -13.41
CA THR A 191 -5.13 3.00 -13.24
C THR A 191 -4.39 4.13 -13.97
N GLY A 192 -3.49 3.79 -14.91
CA GLY A 192 -2.86 4.77 -15.80
C GLY A 192 -1.58 5.41 -15.28
N HIS A 193 -0.93 4.78 -14.27
CA HIS A 193 0.34 5.25 -13.70
C HIS A 193 1.51 4.28 -13.95
N PRO A 194 1.80 3.88 -15.23
CA PRO A 194 2.79 2.86 -15.54
C PRO A 194 4.22 3.21 -15.10
N LYS A 195 4.55 4.50 -15.02
CA LYS A 195 5.86 4.94 -14.54
C LYS A 195 6.05 4.68 -13.03
N VAL A 196 4.99 4.85 -12.23
CA VAL A 196 4.99 4.55 -10.79
C VAL A 196 5.10 3.05 -10.59
N ALA A 197 4.29 2.28 -11.31
CA ALA A 197 4.30 0.81 -11.28
C ALA A 197 5.67 0.25 -11.63
N ARG A 198 6.31 0.74 -12.69
CA ARG A 198 7.62 0.28 -13.11
C ARG A 198 8.69 0.50 -12.04
N ARG A 199 8.73 1.68 -11.42
CA ARG A 199 9.63 1.92 -10.28
C ARG A 199 9.38 0.92 -9.15
N ALA A 200 8.11 0.60 -8.89
CA ALA A 200 7.76 -0.36 -7.86
C ALA A 200 8.19 -1.79 -8.23
N TYR A 201 8.11 -2.19 -9.49
CA TYR A 201 8.64 -3.48 -9.96
C TYR A 201 10.17 -3.53 -9.91
N GLU A 202 10.85 -2.42 -10.22
CA GLU A 202 12.31 -2.31 -10.06
C GLU A 202 12.74 -2.45 -8.60
N GLU A 203 12.00 -1.86 -7.67
CA GLU A 203 12.23 -2.08 -6.24
C GLU A 203 11.94 -3.53 -5.83
N ALA A 204 10.89 -4.13 -6.39
CA ALA A 204 10.53 -5.51 -6.09
C ALA A 204 11.65 -6.49 -6.49
N VAL A 205 12.22 -6.36 -7.69
CA VAL A 205 13.31 -7.25 -8.12
C VAL A 205 14.62 -7.02 -7.35
N ARG A 206 14.85 -5.81 -6.84
CA ARG A 206 15.98 -5.53 -5.93
C ARG A 206 15.79 -6.18 -4.57
N ARG A 207 14.58 -6.14 -4.03
CA ARG A 207 14.25 -6.63 -2.69
C ARG A 207 14.04 -8.14 -2.65
N TRP A 208 13.45 -8.68 -3.71
CA TRP A 208 13.10 -10.10 -3.87
C TRP A 208 13.65 -10.64 -5.20
N PRO A 209 14.98 -10.77 -5.37
CA PRO A 209 15.59 -11.15 -6.64
C PRO A 209 15.26 -12.58 -7.08
N GLU A 210 14.80 -13.42 -6.15
CA GLU A 210 14.37 -14.80 -6.44
C GLU A 210 12.86 -14.91 -6.77
N ASP A 211 12.11 -13.82 -6.68
CA ASP A 211 10.67 -13.82 -6.99
C ASP A 211 10.44 -13.71 -8.49
N ALA A 212 10.04 -14.81 -9.12
CA ALA A 212 9.74 -14.88 -10.54
C ALA A 212 8.62 -13.92 -10.98
N PHE A 213 7.64 -13.68 -10.10
CA PHE A 213 6.54 -12.78 -10.41
C PHE A 213 6.97 -11.32 -10.45
N ALA A 214 7.94 -10.92 -9.61
CA ALA A 214 8.51 -9.58 -9.65
C ALA A 214 9.21 -9.33 -11.00
N TRP A 215 10.02 -10.28 -11.46
CA TRP A 215 10.69 -10.23 -12.76
C TRP A 215 9.70 -10.25 -13.93
N PHE A 216 8.66 -11.06 -13.86
CA PHE A 216 7.59 -11.11 -14.85
C PHE A 216 6.85 -9.78 -14.98
N ALA A 217 6.45 -9.19 -13.85
CA ALA A 217 5.78 -7.89 -13.83
C ALA A 217 6.67 -6.78 -14.41
N LEU A 218 7.96 -6.75 -14.03
CA LEU A 218 8.93 -5.81 -14.59
C LEU A 218 9.10 -6.01 -16.11
N GLY A 219 9.18 -7.27 -16.57
CA GLY A 219 9.28 -7.61 -17.98
C GLY A 219 8.10 -7.08 -18.79
N ASN A 220 6.89 -7.33 -18.32
CA ASN A 220 5.67 -6.84 -18.96
C ASN A 220 5.59 -5.30 -18.98
N SER A 221 5.95 -4.65 -17.88
CA SER A 221 5.95 -3.19 -17.81
C SER A 221 6.99 -2.54 -18.73
N ARG A 222 8.17 -3.16 -18.90
CA ARG A 222 9.19 -2.72 -19.87
C ARG A 222 8.75 -2.94 -21.30
N TYR A 223 8.14 -4.08 -21.60
CA TYR A 223 7.57 -4.37 -22.91
C TYR A 223 6.49 -3.33 -23.29
N ALA A 224 5.54 -3.06 -22.40
CA ALA A 224 4.52 -2.04 -22.61
C ALA A 224 5.10 -0.62 -22.83
N ALA A 225 6.31 -0.37 -22.33
CA ALA A 225 7.04 0.88 -22.55
C ALA A 225 7.88 0.92 -23.84
N GLY A 226 7.89 -0.18 -24.61
CA GLY A 226 8.69 -0.29 -25.85
C GLY A 226 10.16 -0.69 -25.63
N ASP A 227 10.59 -0.96 -24.39
CA ASP A 227 11.95 -1.43 -24.09
C ASP A 227 12.02 -2.96 -24.19
N SER A 228 11.95 -3.48 -25.42
CA SER A 228 11.93 -4.92 -25.68
C SER A 228 13.19 -5.64 -25.24
N ALA A 229 14.36 -4.96 -25.24
CA ALA A 229 15.61 -5.60 -24.82
C ALA A 229 15.65 -5.82 -23.30
N ALA A 230 15.30 -4.83 -22.51
CA ALA A 230 15.22 -4.99 -21.06
C ALA A 230 14.04 -5.87 -20.63
N ALA A 231 12.93 -5.89 -21.39
CA ALA A 231 11.83 -6.78 -21.19
C ALA A 231 12.24 -8.26 -21.34
N GLU A 232 12.99 -8.60 -22.41
CA GLU A 232 13.52 -9.94 -22.63
C GLU A 232 14.37 -10.43 -21.47
N GLN A 233 15.31 -9.59 -21.01
CA GLN A 233 16.16 -9.94 -19.87
C GLN A 233 15.35 -10.23 -18.60
N ALA A 234 14.35 -9.39 -18.30
CA ALA A 234 13.51 -9.60 -17.14
C ALA A 234 12.63 -10.87 -17.26
N MET A 235 12.05 -11.12 -18.45
CA MET A 235 11.25 -12.32 -18.70
C MET A 235 12.09 -13.60 -18.67
N LEU A 236 13.33 -13.59 -19.20
CA LEU A 236 14.27 -14.69 -19.06
C LEU A 236 14.57 -14.99 -17.59
N THR A 237 14.92 -13.97 -16.82
CA THR A 237 15.15 -14.12 -15.37
C THR A 237 13.92 -14.71 -14.67
N SER A 238 12.72 -14.26 -15.01
CA SER A 238 11.49 -14.79 -14.43
C SER A 238 11.35 -16.32 -14.64
N VAL A 239 11.55 -16.80 -15.87
CA VAL A 239 11.41 -18.25 -16.16
C VAL A 239 12.60 -19.07 -15.65
N GLU A 240 13.76 -18.48 -15.48
CA GLU A 240 14.90 -19.09 -14.78
C GLU A 240 14.66 -19.30 -13.28
N ARG A 241 14.02 -18.31 -12.62
CA ARG A 241 13.63 -18.42 -11.20
C ARG A 241 12.49 -19.38 -10.99
N ARG A 242 11.62 -19.56 -12.01
CA ARG A 242 10.48 -20.44 -11.94
C ARG A 242 10.21 -21.12 -13.27
N VAL A 243 10.81 -22.30 -13.45
CA VAL A 243 10.75 -23.04 -14.72
C VAL A 243 9.35 -23.58 -15.06
N ASP A 244 8.48 -23.76 -14.07
CA ASP A 244 7.08 -24.21 -14.21
C ASP A 244 6.09 -23.04 -14.38
N PHE A 245 6.56 -21.86 -14.74
CA PHE A 245 5.73 -20.67 -14.91
C PHE A 245 5.27 -20.52 -16.37
N ALA A 246 4.17 -21.19 -16.75
CA ALA A 246 3.64 -21.20 -18.10
C ALA A 246 3.41 -19.79 -18.70
N ALA A 247 2.86 -18.84 -17.95
CA ALA A 247 2.63 -17.48 -18.43
C ALA A 247 3.94 -16.72 -18.72
N GLY A 248 5.00 -16.96 -17.94
CA GLY A 248 6.32 -16.39 -18.18
C GLY A 248 6.90 -16.88 -19.51
N TRP A 249 6.88 -18.18 -19.75
CA TRP A 249 7.31 -18.77 -21.02
C TRP A 249 6.49 -18.28 -22.21
N PHE A 250 5.17 -18.15 -22.04
CA PHE A 250 4.29 -17.64 -23.09
C PHE A 250 4.66 -16.21 -23.48
N ASN A 251 4.74 -15.27 -22.52
CA ASN A 251 5.06 -13.89 -22.82
C ASN A 251 6.47 -13.73 -23.41
N LEU A 252 7.45 -14.49 -22.91
CA LEU A 252 8.79 -14.56 -23.49
C LEU A 252 8.76 -15.02 -24.94
N SER A 253 7.96 -16.04 -25.27
CA SER A 253 7.84 -16.54 -26.64
C SER A 253 7.30 -15.50 -27.61
N GLN A 254 6.30 -14.72 -27.19
CA GLN A 254 5.74 -13.63 -28.00
C GLN A 254 6.78 -12.53 -28.26
N LEU A 255 7.44 -12.06 -27.20
CA LEU A 255 8.48 -11.05 -27.32
C LEU A 255 9.62 -11.48 -28.24
N LEU A 256 10.11 -12.73 -28.11
CA LEU A 256 11.18 -13.27 -28.97
C LEU A 256 10.73 -13.37 -30.44
N ALA A 257 9.48 -13.75 -30.69
CA ALA A 257 8.92 -13.81 -32.04
C ALA A 257 8.87 -12.41 -32.69
N GLU A 258 8.40 -11.42 -31.99
CA GLU A 258 8.36 -10.03 -32.46
C GLU A 258 9.75 -9.46 -32.75
N ARG A 259 10.77 -9.88 -31.99
CA ARG A 259 12.17 -9.52 -32.22
C ARG A 259 12.86 -10.33 -33.33
N GLY A 260 12.14 -11.22 -34.01
CA GLY A 260 12.67 -12.05 -35.09
C GLY A 260 13.49 -13.27 -34.63
N CYS A 261 13.53 -13.56 -33.33
CA CYS A 261 14.25 -14.69 -32.74
C CYS A 261 13.43 -16.00 -32.86
N ALA A 262 13.14 -16.46 -34.08
CA ALA A 262 12.17 -17.53 -34.33
C ALA A 262 12.48 -18.87 -33.65
N ALA A 263 13.72 -19.30 -33.54
CA ALA A 263 14.08 -20.55 -32.89
C ALA A 263 13.91 -20.49 -31.37
N PRO A 264 14.45 -19.51 -30.64
CA PRO A 264 14.18 -19.30 -29.21
C PRO A 264 12.69 -19.13 -28.91
N ALA A 265 11.94 -18.40 -29.73
CA ALA A 265 10.49 -18.20 -29.56
C ALA A 265 9.73 -19.56 -29.58
N ARG A 266 10.04 -20.45 -30.54
CA ARG A 266 9.43 -21.80 -30.58
C ARG A 266 9.78 -22.65 -29.38
N GLN A 267 11.01 -22.58 -28.88
CA GLN A 267 11.41 -23.29 -27.65
C GLN A 267 10.62 -22.81 -26.43
N ALA A 268 10.56 -21.47 -26.21
CA ALA A 268 9.79 -20.89 -25.12
C ALA A 268 8.29 -21.25 -25.22
N GLN A 269 7.73 -21.23 -26.44
CA GLN A 269 6.34 -21.64 -26.67
C GLN A 269 6.08 -23.14 -26.36
N ALA A 270 7.04 -24.01 -26.68
CA ALA A 270 6.94 -25.42 -26.33
C ALA A 270 6.95 -25.64 -24.81
N CYS A 271 7.81 -24.93 -24.07
CA CYS A 271 7.79 -24.93 -22.61
C CYS A 271 6.44 -24.44 -22.05
N ALA A 272 5.90 -23.34 -22.57
CA ALA A 272 4.59 -22.83 -22.14
C ALA A 272 3.47 -23.86 -22.34
N ARG A 273 3.43 -24.51 -23.49
CA ARG A 273 2.43 -25.57 -23.80
C ARG A 273 2.57 -26.79 -22.91
N ALA A 274 3.79 -27.26 -22.66
CA ALA A 274 4.04 -28.42 -21.80
C ALA A 274 3.58 -28.20 -20.34
N LEU A 275 3.47 -26.94 -19.90
CA LEU A 275 3.03 -26.55 -18.55
C LEU A 275 1.54 -26.25 -18.46
N GLN A 276 0.80 -26.23 -19.56
CA GLN A 276 -0.66 -26.06 -19.54
C GLN A 276 -1.34 -27.40 -19.16
N PRO A 277 -2.20 -27.41 -18.15
CA PRO A 277 -3.02 -28.58 -17.89
C PRO A 277 -3.93 -28.82 -19.11
N GLY A 278 -4.00 -30.06 -19.57
CA GLY A 278 -4.86 -30.48 -20.66
C GLY A 278 -6.35 -30.30 -20.33
#